data_2434a6797bcc8ebf52386a7f5f43368b
#
_entry.id   2434a6797bcc8ebf52386a7f5f43368b
#
_cell.length_a   1.000
_cell.length_b   1.000
_cell.length_c   1.000
_cell.angle_alpha   90.00
_cell.angle_beta   90.00
_cell.angle_gamma   90.00
#
_symmetry.space_group_name_H-M   'P 1'
#
loop_
_entity.id
_entity.type
_entity.pdbx_description
1 polymer ?
#
loop_
_entity_poly.entity_id
_entity_poly.type
_entity_poly.pdbx_seq_one_letter_code
_entity_poly.pdbx_strand_id
1 'polypeptide(L)'
;MKTLFMMLGVLAMVSGLRAQAEPAAATTGTMLAAPKVPTAAEALAAWQDFRADPLTRLDKTQPFLDFIRDSGQVHIVLNNSLLAWMYQPMDNTYKATLYAAFLGGNMAAQLAAQHRTDSDDVAGMESALDAYAAVRKAHPDFQLPLFESLAKARREHRLAEAVKNIDSDATPPP
;
A
#
# COMPACT_ATOMS: atom_id res chain seq x y z
N MET A 1 43.73 -12.48 -14.53
CA MET A 1 45.01 -11.77 -14.69
C MET A 1 44.87 -10.44 -13.97
N LYS A 2 45.53 -10.39 -12.83
CA LYS A 2 46.60 -9.43 -12.46
C LYS A 2 46.04 -8.06 -12.10
N THR A 3 46.01 -7.80 -10.81
CA THR A 3 47.04 -7.13 -9.96
C THR A 3 46.91 -5.60 -10.04
N LEU A 4 47.00 -4.76 -9.02
CA LEU A 4 47.85 -4.75 -7.81
C LEU A 4 47.54 -3.42 -7.07
N PHE A 5 47.39 -3.40 -5.77
CA PHE A 5 48.22 -2.79 -4.75
C PHE A 5 48.81 -1.38 -4.99
N MET A 6 48.59 -0.48 -4.03
CA MET A 6 49.59 0.31 -3.26
C MET A 6 48.82 1.33 -2.41
N MET A 7 48.79 1.28 -1.12
CA MET A 7 49.73 1.53 -0.03
C MET A 7 50.49 2.85 -0.12
N LEU A 8 50.34 3.69 0.87
CA LEU A 8 51.26 4.49 1.71
C LEU A 8 50.47 5.65 2.27
N GLY A 9 50.24 5.93 3.54
CA GLY A 9 51.14 5.94 4.67
C GLY A 9 51.82 7.29 4.85
N VAL A 10 51.23 8.23 5.64
CA VAL A 10 52.06 9.26 6.30
C VAL A 10 51.44 9.58 7.66
N LEU A 11 52.23 9.31 8.67
CA LEU A 11 52.17 9.68 10.05
C LEU A 11 52.63 11.14 10.23
N ALA A 12 51.84 11.99 10.90
CA ALA A 12 52.38 13.21 11.45
C ALA A 12 51.65 13.53 12.77
N MET A 13 52.43 13.40 13.86
CA MET A 13 52.13 13.95 15.18
C MET A 13 52.21 15.47 15.11
N VAL A 14 51.27 16.17 15.76
CA VAL A 14 51.55 17.43 16.43
C VAL A 14 50.64 17.59 17.64
N SER A 15 51.29 17.95 18.71
CA SER A 15 50.88 18.14 20.10
C SER A 15 49.87 19.25 20.33
N GLY A 16 48.97 18.99 21.29
CA GLY A 16 48.66 19.94 22.35
C GLY A 16 47.87 21.21 22.02
N LEU A 17 46.55 21.17 22.28
CA LEU A 17 45.86 22.33 22.87
C LEU A 17 44.76 21.82 23.79
N ARG A 18 44.91 22.08 25.08
CA ARG A 18 43.84 21.99 26.06
C ARG A 18 42.80 23.06 25.69
N ALA A 19 41.65 22.63 25.20
CA ALA A 19 40.46 23.46 25.15
C ALA A 19 39.48 22.95 26.21
N GLN A 20 39.02 23.88 27.02
CA GLN A 20 38.10 23.75 28.12
C GLN A 20 36.84 23.02 27.66
N ALA A 21 36.42 22.03 28.45
CA ALA A 21 35.12 21.42 28.35
C ALA A 21 34.03 22.46 28.68
N GLU A 22 33.41 22.98 27.66
CA GLU A 22 32.13 23.67 27.75
C GLU A 22 31.08 22.59 28.09
N PRO A 23 30.24 22.78 29.10
CA PRO A 23 29.21 21.80 29.42
C PRO A 23 28.24 21.75 28.23
N ALA A 24 28.28 20.65 27.48
CA ALA A 24 27.29 20.35 26.45
C ALA A 24 25.90 20.52 27.04
N ALA A 25 25.20 21.56 26.62
CA ALA A 25 23.79 21.73 26.88
C ALA A 25 23.09 20.43 26.45
N ALA A 26 22.53 19.71 27.42
CA ALA A 26 21.70 18.55 27.16
C ALA A 26 20.57 19.01 26.25
N THR A 27 20.71 18.74 24.95
CA THR A 27 19.62 18.87 23.99
C THR A 27 18.59 17.87 24.45
N THR A 28 17.58 18.35 25.17
CA THR A 28 16.39 17.59 25.50
C THR A 28 15.73 17.26 24.16
N GLY A 29 16.13 16.15 23.55
CA GLY A 29 15.48 15.63 22.37
C GLY A 29 14.02 15.40 22.75
N THR A 30 13.14 16.25 22.24
CA THR A 30 11.71 16.00 22.28
C THR A 30 11.51 14.65 21.58
N MET A 31 11.33 13.59 22.36
CA MET A 31 10.91 12.30 21.81
C MET A 31 9.58 12.57 21.11
N LEU A 32 9.62 12.64 19.79
CA LEU A 32 8.40 12.62 18.98
C LEU A 32 7.62 11.39 19.44
N ALA A 33 6.43 11.62 20.00
CA ALA A 33 5.54 10.53 20.36
C ALA A 33 5.37 9.62 19.15
N ALA A 34 5.50 8.30 19.34
CA ALA A 34 5.28 7.36 18.26
C ALA A 34 3.89 7.64 17.63
N PRO A 35 3.76 7.63 16.31
CA PRO A 35 2.49 7.87 15.66
C PRO A 35 1.46 6.88 16.20
N LYS A 36 0.31 7.41 16.63
CA LYS A 36 -0.78 6.58 17.16
C LYS A 36 -1.37 5.77 16.00
N VAL A 37 -1.31 4.44 16.10
CA VAL A 37 -1.99 3.55 15.15
C VAL A 37 -3.50 3.76 15.26
N PRO A 38 -4.22 4.02 14.15
CA PRO A 38 -5.67 4.14 14.17
C PRO A 38 -6.33 2.86 14.71
N THR A 39 -7.49 2.99 15.32
CA THR A 39 -8.32 1.85 15.70
C THR A 39 -9.05 1.28 14.49
N ALA A 40 -9.54 0.04 14.59
CA ALA A 40 -10.39 -0.57 13.55
C ALA A 40 -11.63 0.28 13.21
N ALA A 41 -12.24 0.91 14.22
CA ALA A 41 -13.39 1.79 14.01
C ALA A 41 -13.01 3.07 13.24
N GLU A 42 -11.89 3.71 13.57
CA GLU A 42 -11.38 4.87 12.85
C GLU A 42 -11.01 4.52 11.40
N ALA A 43 -10.38 3.36 11.19
CA ALA A 43 -10.03 2.87 9.86
C ALA A 43 -11.28 2.57 9.01
N LEU A 44 -12.28 1.90 9.57
CA LEU A 44 -13.54 1.62 8.88
C LEU A 44 -14.31 2.90 8.56
N ALA A 45 -14.36 3.88 9.46
CA ALA A 45 -14.99 5.16 9.20
C ALA A 45 -14.31 5.90 8.03
N ALA A 46 -12.98 5.96 8.04
CA ALA A 46 -12.21 6.56 6.95
C ALA A 46 -12.41 5.81 5.61
N TRP A 47 -12.48 4.48 5.65
CA TRP A 47 -12.82 3.66 4.48
C TRP A 47 -14.23 3.97 3.94
N GLN A 48 -15.24 4.08 4.81
CA GLN A 48 -16.60 4.43 4.40
C GLN A 48 -16.66 5.82 3.77
N ASP A 49 -15.94 6.79 4.33
CA ASP A 49 -15.82 8.12 3.76
C ASP A 49 -15.17 8.10 2.38
N PHE A 50 -14.07 7.37 2.21
CA PHE A 50 -13.39 7.24 0.92
C PHE A 50 -14.29 6.58 -0.13
N ARG A 51 -14.90 5.42 0.19
CA ARG A 51 -15.70 4.68 -0.78
C ARG A 51 -16.97 5.41 -1.24
N ALA A 52 -17.48 6.35 -0.44
CA ALA A 52 -18.64 7.16 -0.81
C ALA A 52 -18.37 8.07 -2.02
N ASP A 53 -17.13 8.54 -2.17
CA ASP A 53 -16.69 9.33 -3.32
C ASP A 53 -15.17 9.16 -3.56
N PRO A 54 -14.75 8.06 -4.19
CA PRO A 54 -13.35 7.68 -4.26
C PRO A 54 -12.49 8.61 -5.13
N LEU A 55 -13.10 9.43 -5.99
CA LEU A 55 -12.36 10.37 -6.85
C LEU A 55 -11.96 11.65 -6.13
N THR A 56 -12.75 12.08 -5.14
CA THR A 56 -12.52 13.35 -4.43
C THR A 56 -11.98 13.17 -3.02
N ARG A 57 -12.01 11.95 -2.47
CA ARG A 57 -11.71 11.68 -1.07
C ARG A 57 -10.44 10.82 -0.84
N LEU A 58 -9.44 10.96 -1.70
CA LEU A 58 -8.15 10.31 -1.48
C LEU A 58 -7.46 10.76 -0.17
N ASP A 59 -7.75 11.96 0.32
CA ASP A 59 -7.30 12.47 1.61
C ASP A 59 -7.80 11.63 2.81
N LYS A 60 -8.86 10.84 2.65
CA LYS A 60 -9.42 9.95 3.68
C LYS A 60 -8.73 8.58 3.74
N THR A 61 -7.79 8.28 2.84
CA THR A 61 -7.18 6.95 2.78
C THR A 61 -6.16 6.69 3.89
N GLN A 62 -5.47 7.72 4.36
CA GLN A 62 -4.35 7.57 5.28
C GLN A 62 -4.68 6.77 6.55
N PRO A 63 -5.81 7.01 7.28
CA PRO A 63 -6.11 6.28 8.50
C PRO A 63 -6.26 4.76 8.29
N PHE A 64 -6.94 4.31 7.24
CA PHE A 64 -7.06 2.87 7.01
C PHE A 64 -5.79 2.26 6.42
N LEU A 65 -4.98 2.99 5.66
CA LEU A 65 -3.68 2.51 5.20
C LEU A 65 -2.69 2.36 6.36
N ASP A 66 -2.67 3.30 7.30
CA ASP A 66 -1.87 3.19 8.52
C ASP A 66 -2.32 2.02 9.39
N PHE A 67 -3.64 1.82 9.53
CA PHE A 67 -4.19 0.67 10.24
C PHE A 67 -3.76 -0.66 9.60
N ILE A 68 -3.87 -0.80 8.27
CA ILE A 68 -3.44 -2.01 7.54
C ILE A 68 -1.95 -2.28 7.80
N ARG A 69 -1.12 -1.25 7.73
CA ARG A 69 0.33 -1.38 7.92
C ARG A 69 0.74 -1.73 9.34
N ASP A 70 0.13 -1.09 10.35
CA ASP A 70 0.69 -1.01 11.70
C ASP A 70 -0.13 -1.75 12.77
N SER A 71 -1.40 -2.10 12.51
CA SER A 71 -2.27 -2.70 13.54
C SER A 71 -2.00 -4.18 13.81
N GLY A 72 -1.50 -4.91 12.82
CA GLY A 72 -1.38 -6.39 12.86
C GLY A 72 -2.72 -7.13 12.89
N GLN A 73 -3.87 -6.42 12.77
CA GLN A 73 -5.20 -7.03 12.83
C GLN A 73 -5.69 -7.56 11.49
N VAL A 74 -5.11 -7.09 10.40
CA VAL A 74 -5.38 -7.56 9.04
C VAL A 74 -4.09 -8.00 8.37
N HIS A 75 -4.20 -8.88 7.39
CA HIS A 75 -3.08 -9.34 6.59
C HIS A 75 -3.47 -9.34 5.12
N ILE A 76 -2.81 -8.53 4.31
CA ILE A 76 -3.08 -8.44 2.88
C ILE A 76 -1.86 -8.93 2.12
N VAL A 77 -2.03 -10.00 1.37
CA VAL A 77 -1.02 -10.53 0.45
C VAL A 77 -1.21 -9.83 -0.89
N LEU A 78 -0.16 -9.14 -1.35
CA LEU A 78 -0.20 -8.45 -2.64
C LEU A 78 0.19 -9.43 -3.74
N ASN A 79 -0.80 -9.90 -4.49
CA ASN A 79 -0.57 -10.76 -5.64
C ASN A 79 -0.19 -9.93 -6.88
N ASN A 80 0.99 -10.19 -7.43
CA ASN A 80 1.52 -9.45 -8.58
C ASN A 80 0.66 -9.60 -9.85
N SER A 81 0.07 -10.77 -10.06
CA SER A 81 -0.79 -11.02 -11.23
C SER A 81 -2.08 -10.23 -11.12
N LEU A 82 -2.69 -10.23 -9.94
CA LEU A 82 -3.91 -9.48 -9.65
C LEU A 82 -3.67 -7.96 -9.68
N LEU A 83 -2.47 -7.50 -9.33
CA LEU A 83 -2.07 -6.10 -9.34
C LEU A 83 -1.31 -5.68 -10.61
N ALA A 84 -1.24 -6.53 -11.64
CA ALA A 84 -0.51 -6.23 -12.89
C ALA A 84 -0.98 -4.93 -13.58
N TRP A 85 -2.23 -4.51 -13.36
CA TRP A 85 -2.76 -3.24 -13.85
C TRP A 85 -2.02 -2.01 -13.30
N MET A 86 -1.36 -2.11 -12.13
CA MET A 86 -0.59 -0.99 -11.56
C MET A 86 0.61 -0.60 -12.42
N TYR A 87 1.09 -1.49 -13.26
CA TYR A 87 2.21 -1.24 -14.18
C TYR A 87 1.76 -0.64 -15.51
N GLN A 88 0.45 -0.55 -15.76
CA GLN A 88 -0.05 0.07 -16.97
C GLN A 88 0.06 1.60 -16.87
N PRO A 89 0.31 2.30 -18.01
CA PRO A 89 0.32 3.75 -18.04
C PRO A 89 -1.07 4.29 -17.75
N MET A 90 -1.22 5.05 -16.67
CA MET A 90 -2.45 5.72 -16.28
C MET A 90 -2.14 6.89 -15.34
N ASP A 91 -3.11 7.76 -15.12
CA ASP A 91 -3.03 8.82 -14.13
C ASP A 91 -2.76 8.26 -12.74
N ASN A 92 -1.83 8.87 -12.00
CA ASN A 92 -1.46 8.42 -10.66
C ASN A 92 -2.62 8.52 -9.66
N THR A 93 -3.54 9.46 -9.86
CA THR A 93 -4.74 9.61 -9.03
C THR A 93 -5.65 8.39 -9.18
N TYR A 94 -5.88 7.92 -10.42
CA TYR A 94 -6.69 6.72 -10.65
C TYR A 94 -6.01 5.47 -10.09
N LYS A 95 -4.69 5.37 -10.29
CA LYS A 95 -3.90 4.28 -9.71
C LYS A 95 -4.03 4.24 -8.19
N ALA A 96 -3.85 5.37 -7.52
CA ALA A 96 -4.00 5.48 -6.07
C ALA A 96 -5.43 5.16 -5.61
N THR A 97 -6.44 5.65 -6.33
CA THR A 97 -7.86 5.40 -6.05
C THR A 97 -8.19 3.90 -6.10
N LEU A 98 -7.80 3.23 -7.18
CA LEU A 98 -8.09 1.79 -7.36
C LEU A 98 -7.33 0.93 -6.34
N TYR A 99 -6.08 1.30 -6.05
CA TYR A 99 -5.27 0.57 -5.07
C TYR A 99 -5.79 0.76 -3.64
N ALA A 100 -6.15 1.99 -3.25
CA ALA A 100 -6.78 2.26 -1.96
C ALA A 100 -8.12 1.53 -1.82
N ALA A 101 -8.91 1.45 -2.90
CA ALA A 101 -10.17 0.72 -2.91
C ALA A 101 -9.95 -0.79 -2.69
N PHE A 102 -8.94 -1.39 -3.36
CA PHE A 102 -8.56 -2.79 -3.16
C PHE A 102 -8.16 -3.05 -1.70
N LEU A 103 -7.26 -2.25 -1.15
CA LEU A 103 -6.78 -2.42 0.23
C LEU A 103 -7.90 -2.23 1.26
N GLY A 104 -8.70 -1.18 1.10
CA GLY A 104 -9.79 -0.88 2.03
C GLY A 104 -10.91 -1.93 2.01
N GLY A 105 -11.24 -2.46 0.83
CA GLY A 105 -12.23 -3.54 0.69
C GLY A 105 -11.77 -4.83 1.35
N ASN A 106 -10.51 -5.22 1.12
CA ASN A 106 -9.88 -6.38 1.75
C ASN A 106 -9.84 -6.24 3.29
N MET A 107 -9.39 -5.09 3.79
CA MET A 107 -9.41 -4.78 5.22
C MET A 107 -10.81 -4.89 5.83
N ALA A 108 -11.80 -4.27 5.20
CA ALA A 108 -13.17 -4.24 5.72
C ALA A 108 -13.78 -5.65 5.81
N ALA A 109 -13.52 -6.50 4.84
CA ALA A 109 -13.98 -7.89 4.83
C ALA A 109 -13.33 -8.70 5.96
N GLN A 110 -12.01 -8.59 6.16
CA GLN A 110 -11.31 -9.28 7.24
C GLN A 110 -11.82 -8.83 8.63
N LEU A 111 -12.06 -7.54 8.82
CA LEU A 111 -12.62 -7.02 10.08
C LEU A 111 -14.06 -7.51 10.31
N ALA A 112 -14.88 -7.60 9.26
CA ALA A 112 -16.24 -8.12 9.35
C ALA A 112 -16.28 -9.62 9.68
N ALA A 113 -15.33 -10.40 9.19
CA ALA A 113 -15.21 -11.82 9.50
C ALA A 113 -14.75 -12.10 10.94
N GLN A 114 -14.33 -11.08 11.70
CA GLN A 114 -13.82 -11.17 13.08
C GLN A 114 -12.65 -12.13 13.28
N HIS A 115 -12.02 -12.53 12.19
CA HIS A 115 -10.79 -13.31 12.23
C HIS A 115 -9.88 -12.90 11.10
N ARG A 116 -8.59 -12.98 11.37
CA ARG A 116 -7.55 -12.70 10.39
C ARG A 116 -7.56 -13.82 9.35
N THR A 117 -7.81 -13.46 8.10
CA THR A 117 -7.61 -14.33 6.94
C THR A 117 -6.27 -14.02 6.28
N ASP A 118 -5.80 -14.90 5.39
CA ASP A 118 -4.53 -14.64 4.67
C ASP A 118 -4.63 -13.51 3.65
N SER A 119 -5.81 -13.18 3.19
CA SER A 119 -6.21 -12.04 2.36
C SER A 119 -7.66 -12.25 1.92
N ASP A 120 -8.39 -11.19 1.62
CA ASP A 120 -9.70 -11.29 0.95
C ASP A 120 -9.65 -10.53 -0.38
N ASP A 121 -8.95 -11.14 -1.35
CA ASP A 121 -8.73 -10.53 -2.65
C ASP A 121 -10.01 -10.35 -3.45
N VAL A 122 -11.03 -11.18 -3.19
CA VAL A 122 -12.35 -11.04 -3.83
C VAL A 122 -13.02 -9.75 -3.36
N ALA A 123 -13.07 -9.51 -2.05
CA ALA A 123 -13.63 -8.26 -1.50
C ALA A 123 -12.81 -7.04 -1.88
N GLY A 124 -11.47 -7.18 -1.94
CA GLY A 124 -10.58 -6.16 -2.43
C GLY A 124 -10.90 -5.78 -3.88
N MET A 125 -10.98 -6.76 -4.77
CA MET A 125 -11.32 -6.53 -6.18
C MET A 125 -12.74 -6.04 -6.40
N GLU A 126 -13.70 -6.49 -5.60
CA GLU A 126 -15.07 -5.96 -5.67
C GLU A 126 -15.10 -4.46 -5.38
N SER A 127 -14.39 -4.03 -4.35
CA SER A 127 -14.27 -2.62 -4.00
C SER A 127 -13.50 -1.81 -5.05
N ALA A 128 -12.44 -2.38 -5.61
CA ALA A 128 -11.69 -1.75 -6.70
C ALA A 128 -12.55 -1.61 -7.98
N LEU A 129 -13.43 -2.58 -8.26
CA LEU A 129 -14.39 -2.49 -9.37
C LEU A 129 -15.44 -1.40 -9.17
N ASP A 130 -15.88 -1.14 -7.92
CA ASP A 130 -16.78 -0.02 -7.62
C ASP A 130 -16.08 1.32 -7.86
N ALA A 131 -14.84 1.47 -7.39
CA ALA A 131 -14.03 2.65 -7.66
C ALA A 131 -13.76 2.82 -9.16
N TYR A 132 -13.46 1.74 -9.88
CA TYR A 132 -13.30 1.75 -11.33
C TYR A 132 -14.56 2.24 -12.07
N ALA A 133 -15.73 1.80 -11.62
CA ALA A 133 -16.99 2.27 -12.18
C ALA A 133 -17.19 3.78 -11.99
N ALA A 134 -16.75 4.34 -10.83
CA ALA A 134 -16.75 5.77 -10.59
C ALA A 134 -15.78 6.52 -11.54
N VAL A 135 -14.55 5.98 -11.72
CA VAL A 135 -13.59 6.53 -12.70
C VAL A 135 -14.17 6.50 -14.11
N ARG A 136 -14.73 5.37 -14.54
CA ARG A 136 -15.36 5.22 -15.87
C ARG A 136 -16.53 6.17 -16.11
N LYS A 137 -17.30 6.44 -15.07
CA LYS A 137 -18.41 7.41 -15.15
C LYS A 137 -17.91 8.83 -15.41
N ALA A 138 -16.80 9.21 -14.76
CA ALA A 138 -16.17 10.53 -14.95
C ALA A 138 -15.34 10.60 -16.24
N HIS A 139 -14.72 9.50 -16.63
CA HIS A 139 -13.79 9.38 -17.76
C HIS A 139 -14.12 8.15 -18.61
N PRO A 140 -15.12 8.24 -19.52
CA PRO A 140 -15.63 7.08 -20.28
C PRO A 140 -14.56 6.36 -21.14
N ASP A 141 -13.54 7.09 -21.59
CA ASP A 141 -12.45 6.54 -22.41
C ASP A 141 -11.39 5.77 -21.58
N PHE A 142 -11.43 5.88 -20.25
CA PHE A 142 -10.52 5.14 -19.39
C PHE A 142 -10.90 3.66 -19.33
N GLN A 143 -10.00 2.78 -19.75
CA GLN A 143 -10.24 1.33 -19.79
C GLN A 143 -9.03 0.55 -19.26
N LEU A 144 -9.31 -0.44 -18.42
CA LEU A 144 -8.35 -1.42 -17.95
C LEU A 144 -8.87 -2.82 -18.31
N PRO A 145 -8.19 -3.56 -19.21
CA PRO A 145 -8.69 -4.86 -19.69
C PRO A 145 -9.01 -5.86 -18.57
N LEU A 146 -8.15 -5.90 -17.52
CA LEU A 146 -8.42 -6.76 -16.37
C LEU A 146 -9.71 -6.38 -15.66
N PHE A 147 -9.94 -5.09 -15.40
CA PHE A 147 -11.15 -4.62 -14.73
C PHE A 147 -12.41 -4.84 -15.57
N GLU A 148 -12.35 -4.70 -16.89
CA GLU A 148 -13.46 -5.02 -17.78
C GLU A 148 -13.81 -6.52 -17.71
N SER A 149 -12.80 -7.39 -17.71
CA SER A 149 -12.98 -8.83 -17.55
C SER A 149 -13.61 -9.19 -16.21
N LEU A 150 -13.07 -8.64 -15.11
CA LEU A 150 -13.58 -8.88 -13.75
C LEU A 150 -14.97 -8.27 -13.54
N ALA A 151 -15.26 -7.10 -14.10
CA ALA A 151 -16.60 -6.52 -14.09
C ALA A 151 -17.63 -7.39 -14.83
N LYS A 152 -17.23 -8.03 -15.94
CA LYS A 152 -18.06 -9.03 -16.61
C LYS A 152 -18.29 -10.25 -15.71
N ALA A 153 -17.22 -10.81 -15.14
CA ALA A 153 -17.32 -11.96 -14.22
C ALA A 153 -18.22 -11.64 -13.01
N ARG A 154 -18.14 -10.41 -12.44
CA ARG A 154 -19.02 -9.94 -11.35
C ARG A 154 -20.50 -9.96 -11.76
N ARG A 155 -20.83 -9.45 -12.95
CA ARG A 155 -22.22 -9.47 -13.45
C ARG A 155 -22.75 -10.91 -13.67
N GLU A 156 -21.87 -11.84 -13.95
CA GLU A 156 -22.18 -13.27 -14.13
C GLU A 156 -22.07 -14.07 -12.81
N HIS A 157 -21.92 -13.41 -11.66
CA HIS A 157 -21.74 -14.00 -10.33
C HIS A 157 -20.53 -14.97 -10.22
N ARG A 158 -19.48 -14.74 -11.01
CA ARG A 158 -18.26 -15.57 -11.09
C ARG A 158 -16.98 -14.81 -10.66
N LEU A 159 -17.12 -13.68 -9.96
CA LEU A 159 -15.96 -12.87 -9.58
C LEU A 159 -14.94 -13.66 -8.75
N ALA A 160 -15.41 -14.42 -7.75
CA ALA A 160 -14.53 -15.20 -6.88
C ALA A 160 -13.71 -16.25 -7.67
N GLU A 161 -14.36 -16.92 -8.65
CA GLU A 161 -13.68 -17.84 -9.55
C GLU A 161 -12.65 -17.12 -10.43
N ALA A 162 -13.01 -15.97 -10.98
CA ALA A 162 -12.14 -15.20 -11.86
C ALA A 162 -10.89 -14.68 -11.10
N VAL A 163 -11.06 -14.18 -9.89
CA VAL A 163 -9.95 -13.74 -9.03
C VAL A 163 -9.02 -14.92 -8.72
N LYS A 164 -9.58 -16.05 -8.30
CA LYS A 164 -8.79 -17.27 -8.00
C LYS A 164 -7.99 -17.78 -9.21
N ASN A 165 -8.56 -17.72 -10.41
CA ASN A 165 -7.86 -18.17 -11.61
C ASN A 165 -6.67 -17.27 -11.97
N ILE A 166 -6.77 -15.96 -11.74
CA ILE A 166 -5.63 -15.05 -11.91
C ILE A 166 -4.46 -15.40 -10.97
N ASP A 167 -4.77 -15.81 -9.73
CA ASP A 167 -3.76 -16.27 -8.77
C ASP A 167 -3.07 -17.55 -9.20
N SER A 168 -3.82 -18.46 -9.84
CA SER A 168 -3.33 -19.78 -10.25
C SER A 168 -2.45 -19.72 -11.49
N ASP A 169 -2.64 -18.75 -12.38
CA ASP A 169 -1.87 -18.57 -13.61
C ASP A 169 -0.51 -17.89 -13.38
N ALA A 170 -0.24 -17.45 -12.15
CA ALA A 170 1.06 -16.96 -11.74
C ALA A 170 2.08 -18.11 -11.59
N THR A 171 2.40 -18.77 -12.71
CA THR A 171 3.56 -19.67 -12.77
C THR A 171 4.80 -18.82 -12.45
N PRO A 172 5.61 -19.18 -11.44
CA PRO A 172 6.85 -18.44 -11.19
C PRO A 172 7.70 -18.47 -12.46
N PRO A 173 8.36 -17.34 -12.82
CA PRO A 173 9.26 -17.34 -13.96
C PRO A 173 10.38 -18.37 -13.75
N PRO A 174 10.81 -19.05 -14.82
CA PRO A 174 11.87 -20.07 -14.77
C PRO A 174 13.21 -19.53 -14.26
#